data_b33a9568201d4c72e2dc7a9b9da83ff8
#
_entry.id   b33a9568201d4c72e2dc7a9b9da83ff8
#
_cell.length_a   1.000
_cell.length_b   1.000
_cell.length_c   1.000
_cell.angle_alpha   90.00
_cell.angle_beta   90.00
_cell.angle_gamma   90.00
#
_symmetry.space_group_name_H-M   'P 1'
#
loop_
_entity.id
_entity.type
_entity.pdbx_description
1 polymer ?
#
loop_
_entity_poly.entity_id
_entity_poly.type
_entity_poly.pdbx_seq_one_letter_code
_entity_poly.pdbx_strand_id
1 'polypeptide(L)'
;MKKYYYLIAATLMMGTMTFVSCNDDDNTPTEQTAVLDFENDKFTALIDNPQYNGPLLYQADSYQWEDNGNSNLSCSFSLNGSWGKGWFYGGIAISNYIDADETHNSFTYQLSVPKGNGSNNFAIVQAGSADNQAILKFSDSKAHVIKSMQVMNTTYALYASWGGIKQGLKDGYKFAVTVKADNGASKEIVLAENKTAIENWTNVDLSSLGAVKTLTFTFSGTDAGDYGLNTPAYVAIDNIVVVK
;
A
#
# COMPACT_ATOMS: atom_id res chain seq x y z
N MET A 1 15.80 53.44 -11.71
CA MET A 1 16.13 52.03 -11.71
C MET A 1 14.84 51.24 -11.49
N LYS A 2 14.30 50.63 -12.54
CA LYS A 2 13.04 49.88 -12.49
C LYS A 2 13.39 48.40 -12.26
N LYS A 3 12.96 47.81 -11.13
CA LYS A 3 13.09 46.37 -10.82
C LYS A 3 11.93 45.63 -11.48
N TYR A 4 12.21 44.77 -12.43
CA TYR A 4 11.25 43.84 -13.00
C TYR A 4 11.19 42.58 -12.14
N TYR A 5 10.02 42.32 -11.57
CA TYR A 5 9.71 41.03 -10.92
C TYR A 5 9.18 40.09 -12.01
N TYR A 6 9.91 39.03 -12.28
CA TYR A 6 9.41 37.93 -13.10
C TYR A 6 8.57 36.98 -12.23
N LEU A 7 7.27 37.00 -12.50
CA LEU A 7 6.34 36.02 -11.96
C LEU A 7 6.50 34.76 -12.79
N ILE A 8 7.11 33.71 -12.24
CA ILE A 8 7.15 32.38 -12.87
C ILE A 8 5.86 31.67 -12.46
N ALA A 9 4.88 31.63 -13.35
CA ALA A 9 3.73 30.78 -13.22
C ALA A 9 4.17 29.36 -13.60
N ALA A 10 4.31 28.49 -12.61
CA ALA A 10 4.48 27.05 -12.83
C ALA A 10 3.12 26.47 -13.25
N THR A 11 2.92 26.32 -14.54
CA THR A 11 1.76 25.61 -15.08
C THR A 11 2.03 24.12 -14.91
N LEU A 12 1.31 23.51 -13.98
CA LEU A 12 1.27 22.06 -13.83
C LEU A 12 0.54 21.50 -15.06
N MET A 13 1.28 21.05 -16.05
CA MET A 13 0.72 20.27 -17.14
C MET A 13 0.52 18.84 -16.64
N MET A 14 -0.72 18.48 -16.38
CA MET A 14 -1.15 17.07 -16.39
C MET A 14 -0.90 16.53 -17.80
N GLY A 15 0.26 15.94 -18.00
CA GLY A 15 0.64 15.30 -19.24
C GLY A 15 -0.02 13.94 -19.37
N THR A 16 -1.15 13.88 -20.06
CA THR A 16 -1.53 12.63 -20.75
C THR A 16 -0.43 12.35 -21.77
N MET A 17 0.50 11.48 -21.43
CA MET A 17 1.48 11.00 -22.41
C MET A 17 0.77 10.09 -23.43
N THR A 18 0.28 10.73 -24.49
CA THR A 18 0.00 10.03 -25.74
C THR A 18 1.33 9.85 -26.47
N PHE A 19 1.91 8.66 -26.40
CA PHE A 19 2.99 8.30 -27.32
C PHE A 19 2.39 8.13 -28.72
N VAL A 20 2.54 9.12 -29.56
CA VAL A 20 2.32 8.97 -30.99
C VAL A 20 3.60 8.35 -31.56
N SER A 21 3.60 7.04 -31.75
CA SER A 21 4.56 6.37 -32.61
C SER A 21 4.09 6.45 -34.05
N CYS A 22 4.86 7.08 -34.91
CA CYS A 22 4.64 7.03 -36.36
C CYS A 22 5.14 5.68 -36.91
N ASN A 23 4.27 5.06 -37.69
CA ASN A 23 4.48 4.00 -38.68
C ASN A 23 5.06 2.65 -38.22
N ASP A 24 4.15 1.70 -38.04
CA ASP A 24 4.03 0.49 -38.84
C ASP A 24 2.67 -0.15 -38.55
N ASP A 25 2.05 -0.81 -39.53
CA ASP A 25 0.71 -1.43 -39.53
C ASP A 25 0.56 -2.55 -38.47
N ASP A 26 0.74 -2.26 -37.20
CA ASP A 26 0.42 -3.15 -36.09
C ASP A 26 -0.79 -2.58 -35.34
N ASN A 27 -1.97 -3.02 -35.79
CA ASN A 27 -3.27 -2.73 -35.20
C ASN A 27 -3.44 -3.48 -33.86
N THR A 28 -2.41 -3.50 -33.01
CA THR A 28 -2.50 -4.04 -31.66
C THR A 28 -3.23 -3.00 -30.82
N PRO A 29 -4.43 -3.31 -30.28
CA PRO A 29 -5.14 -2.36 -29.43
C PRO A 29 -4.25 -1.94 -28.25
N THR A 30 -3.98 -0.65 -28.12
CA THR A 30 -3.28 -0.13 -26.95
C THR A 30 -4.07 -0.48 -25.71
N GLU A 31 -3.52 -1.32 -24.84
CA GLU A 31 -4.16 -1.75 -23.62
C GLU A 31 -4.40 -0.53 -22.71
N GLN A 32 -5.66 -0.25 -22.40
CA GLN A 32 -6.00 0.85 -21.51
C GLN A 32 -5.80 0.42 -20.06
N THR A 33 -5.17 1.29 -19.28
CA THR A 33 -4.95 1.07 -17.86
C THR A 33 -5.51 2.20 -17.01
N ALA A 34 -5.84 1.88 -15.76
CA ALA A 34 -6.09 2.82 -14.69
C ALA A 34 -5.02 2.66 -13.62
N VAL A 35 -4.70 3.74 -12.92
CA VAL A 35 -3.80 3.73 -11.76
C VAL A 35 -4.59 4.17 -10.54
N LEU A 36 -4.54 3.35 -9.48
CA LEU A 36 -4.99 3.75 -8.15
C LEU A 36 -3.76 4.26 -7.40
N ASP A 37 -3.68 5.58 -7.26
CA ASP A 37 -2.60 6.33 -6.61
C ASP A 37 -3.02 6.97 -5.27
N PHE A 38 -4.27 6.77 -4.86
CA PHE A 38 -4.87 7.30 -3.63
C PHE A 38 -4.88 8.84 -3.51
N GLU A 39 -4.65 9.60 -4.61
CA GLU A 39 -4.46 11.06 -4.56
C GLU A 39 -5.76 11.87 -4.65
N ASN A 40 -6.92 11.24 -4.91
CA ASN A 40 -8.16 12.00 -5.00
C ASN A 40 -8.71 12.41 -3.63
N ASP A 41 -9.56 13.44 -3.61
CA ASP A 41 -10.13 14.01 -2.39
C ASP A 41 -10.89 13.00 -1.52
N LYS A 42 -11.44 11.93 -2.11
CA LYS A 42 -12.16 10.88 -1.37
C LYS A 42 -11.22 10.10 -0.45
N PHE A 43 -10.00 9.83 -0.90
CA PHE A 43 -9.00 9.15 -0.08
C PHE A 43 -8.44 10.08 0.98
N THR A 44 -8.14 11.32 0.62
CA THR A 44 -7.68 12.33 1.58
C THR A 44 -8.70 12.56 2.69
N ALA A 45 -10.00 12.56 2.37
CA ALA A 45 -11.08 12.71 3.35
C ALA A 45 -11.20 11.54 4.34
N LEU A 46 -10.61 10.37 4.06
CA LEU A 46 -10.57 9.25 5.01
C LEU A 46 -9.51 9.44 6.09
N ILE A 47 -8.58 10.38 5.92
CA ILE A 47 -7.50 10.64 6.87
C ILE A 47 -8.00 11.72 7.86
N ASP A 48 -8.72 11.30 8.91
CA ASP A 48 -9.31 12.21 9.90
C ASP A 48 -8.28 12.91 10.77
N ASN A 49 -7.27 12.17 11.19
CA ASN A 49 -6.24 12.69 12.08
C ASN A 49 -4.93 11.93 11.88
N PRO A 50 -4.01 12.49 11.09
CA PRO A 50 -2.69 11.90 10.89
C PRO A 50 -1.80 12.01 12.15
N GLN A 51 -2.30 12.44 13.29
CA GLN A 51 -1.54 12.53 14.53
C GLN A 51 -1.38 11.15 15.17
N TYR A 52 -0.34 10.53 14.81
CA TYR A 52 0.07 9.18 15.19
C TYR A 52 0.56 9.05 16.63
N ASN A 53 0.61 10.14 17.37
CA ASN A 53 0.90 10.18 18.80
C ASN A 53 -0.35 10.07 19.69
N GLY A 54 -1.53 9.98 19.07
CA GLY A 54 -2.79 9.86 19.79
C GLY A 54 -3.30 8.41 19.82
N PRO A 55 -4.16 8.07 20.79
CA PRO A 55 -4.73 6.73 20.90
C PRO A 55 -5.75 6.40 19.80
N LEU A 56 -6.26 7.42 19.11
CA LEU A 56 -7.25 7.27 18.03
C LEU A 56 -6.67 7.79 16.73
N LEU A 57 -6.60 6.92 15.74
CA LEU A 57 -6.15 7.26 14.39
C LEU A 57 -7.30 7.78 13.53
N TYR A 58 -8.53 7.29 13.79
CA TYR A 58 -9.75 7.63 13.09
C TYR A 58 -10.93 7.74 14.05
N GLN A 59 -12.06 8.32 13.61
CA GLN A 59 -13.24 8.57 14.43
C GLN A 59 -14.23 7.40 14.48
N ALA A 60 -14.27 6.55 13.47
CA ALA A 60 -15.21 5.42 13.37
C ALA A 60 -14.54 4.07 13.68
N ASP A 61 -15.35 3.04 13.89
CA ASP A 61 -14.89 1.67 14.17
C ASP A 61 -14.39 0.95 12.90
N SER A 62 -14.89 1.37 11.72
CA SER A 62 -14.51 0.83 10.42
C SER A 62 -14.72 1.84 9.32
N TYR A 63 -13.97 1.68 8.24
CA TYR A 63 -14.06 2.49 7.04
C TYR A 63 -14.10 1.59 5.80
N GLN A 64 -14.67 2.11 4.74
CA GLN A 64 -14.65 1.51 3.42
C GLN A 64 -14.27 2.57 2.40
N TRP A 65 -13.47 2.18 1.40
CA TRP A 65 -13.14 3.04 0.29
C TRP A 65 -13.31 2.32 -1.05
N GLU A 66 -13.59 3.09 -2.10
CA GLU A 66 -13.80 2.63 -3.47
C GLU A 66 -13.26 3.64 -4.46
N ASP A 67 -12.59 3.16 -5.51
CA ASP A 67 -12.11 3.95 -6.63
C ASP A 67 -12.99 3.73 -7.88
N ASN A 68 -14.27 4.02 -7.72
CA ASN A 68 -15.29 3.82 -8.75
C ASN A 68 -15.06 4.69 -9.99
N GLY A 69 -15.15 4.07 -11.18
CA GLY A 69 -15.00 4.74 -12.47
C GLY A 69 -13.54 4.94 -12.91
N ASN A 70 -12.56 4.63 -12.04
CA ASN A 70 -11.15 4.59 -12.39
C ASN A 70 -10.63 3.15 -12.34
N SER A 71 -10.05 2.68 -11.25
CA SER A 71 -9.56 1.31 -11.10
C SER A 71 -10.67 0.32 -10.71
N ASN A 72 -11.78 0.78 -10.19
CA ASN A 72 -12.86 0.01 -9.57
C ASN A 72 -12.40 -0.85 -8.36
N LEU A 73 -11.21 -0.58 -7.81
CA LEU A 73 -10.74 -1.25 -6.61
C LEU A 73 -11.44 -0.70 -5.37
N SER A 74 -11.65 -1.57 -4.40
CA SER A 74 -12.27 -1.24 -3.12
C SER A 74 -11.74 -2.11 -2.00
N CYS A 75 -11.81 -1.60 -0.77
CA CYS A 75 -11.46 -2.32 0.43
C CYS A 75 -12.16 -1.74 1.66
N SER A 76 -12.17 -2.51 2.73
CA SER A 76 -12.53 -2.05 4.07
C SER A 76 -11.37 -2.25 5.03
N PHE A 77 -11.39 -1.50 6.14
CA PHE A 77 -10.47 -1.70 7.25
C PHE A 77 -11.17 -1.45 8.58
N SER A 78 -10.67 -2.11 9.63
CA SER A 78 -11.23 -2.08 10.96
C SER A 78 -10.32 -1.31 11.93
N LEU A 79 -10.95 -0.55 12.81
CA LEU A 79 -10.29 0.16 13.92
C LEU A 79 -10.82 -0.32 15.29
N ASN A 80 -11.48 -1.47 15.30
CA ASN A 80 -12.11 -2.03 16.49
C ASN A 80 -11.62 -3.47 16.72
N GLY A 81 -10.84 -3.67 17.74
CA GLY A 81 -10.25 -4.96 18.07
C GLY A 81 -9.99 -5.14 19.56
N SER A 82 -9.23 -6.18 19.90
CA SER A 82 -8.97 -6.61 21.29
C SER A 82 -8.30 -5.54 22.17
N TRP A 83 -7.59 -4.59 21.57
CA TRP A 83 -6.85 -3.53 22.26
C TRP A 83 -7.65 -2.22 22.36
N GLY A 84 -8.90 -2.21 21.92
CA GLY A 84 -9.78 -1.03 21.93
C GLY A 84 -9.98 -0.43 20.54
N LYS A 85 -10.60 0.75 20.51
CA LYS A 85 -10.93 1.49 19.28
C LYS A 85 -9.80 2.41 18.82
N GLY A 86 -9.80 2.72 17.53
CA GLY A 86 -8.91 3.70 16.94
C GLY A 86 -7.55 3.16 16.53
N TRP A 87 -7.27 1.88 16.75
CA TRP A 87 -6.08 1.20 16.27
C TRP A 87 -6.41 0.40 15.01
N PHE A 88 -5.47 0.32 14.08
CA PHE A 88 -5.66 -0.43 12.84
C PHE A 88 -5.50 -1.94 13.07
N TYR A 89 -6.59 -2.70 12.88
CA TYR A 89 -6.69 -4.13 13.17
C TYR A 89 -6.82 -5.03 11.96
N GLY A 90 -6.69 -4.52 10.76
CA GLY A 90 -6.71 -5.30 9.53
C GLY A 90 -7.50 -4.63 8.40
N GLY A 91 -7.20 -5.06 7.20
CA GLY A 91 -7.68 -4.46 5.98
C GLY A 91 -6.63 -3.59 5.31
N ILE A 92 -7.07 -2.57 4.57
CA ILE A 92 -6.20 -1.66 3.83
C ILE A 92 -6.62 -0.22 4.13
N ALA A 93 -5.83 0.45 4.95
CA ALA A 93 -6.09 1.82 5.42
C ALA A 93 -5.33 2.85 4.58
N ILE A 94 -5.95 4.01 4.31
CA ILE A 94 -5.30 5.12 3.63
C ILE A 94 -4.48 5.93 4.64
N SER A 95 -3.29 6.35 4.22
CA SER A 95 -2.38 7.16 5.02
C SER A 95 -1.60 8.15 4.16
N ASN A 96 -1.07 9.17 4.81
CA ASN A 96 -0.11 10.13 4.23
C ASN A 96 1.07 10.38 5.17
N TYR A 97 1.24 9.51 6.17
CA TYR A 97 2.24 9.73 7.21
C TYR A 97 3.62 9.21 6.82
N ILE A 98 4.55 10.14 6.67
CA ILE A 98 5.96 9.84 6.43
C ILE A 98 6.72 10.06 7.72
N ASP A 99 7.37 9.01 8.20
CA ASP A 99 8.12 9.02 9.46
C ASP A 99 9.34 8.11 9.36
N ALA A 100 10.51 8.71 9.30
CA ALA A 100 11.79 8.02 9.20
C ALA A 100 12.49 7.83 10.55
N ASP A 101 11.84 8.19 11.67
CA ASP A 101 12.43 8.08 13.00
C ASP A 101 12.42 6.64 13.48
N GLU A 102 13.61 6.03 13.59
CA GLU A 102 13.79 4.64 14.02
C GLU A 102 13.39 4.40 15.48
N THR A 103 13.25 5.46 16.29
CA THR A 103 12.76 5.38 17.67
C THR A 103 11.24 5.29 17.75
N HIS A 104 10.54 5.56 16.65
CA HIS A 104 9.10 5.41 16.51
C HIS A 104 8.73 3.95 16.20
N ASN A 105 8.91 3.09 17.20
CA ASN A 105 8.93 1.64 17.11
C ASN A 105 7.73 0.94 17.77
N SER A 106 6.67 1.66 18.07
CA SER A 106 5.43 1.12 18.62
C SER A 106 4.31 1.12 17.59
N PHE A 107 3.21 0.41 17.88
CA PHE A 107 2.08 0.36 16.98
C PHE A 107 1.28 1.69 16.90
N THR A 108 1.62 2.70 17.67
CA THR A 108 1.18 4.09 17.44
C THR A 108 1.57 4.59 16.05
N TYR A 109 2.67 4.07 15.50
CA TYR A 109 3.22 4.44 14.19
C TYR A 109 2.88 3.45 13.07
N GLN A 110 1.86 2.62 13.27
CA GLN A 110 1.50 1.53 12.36
C GLN A 110 1.09 1.98 10.94
N LEU A 111 0.70 3.24 10.75
CA LEU A 111 0.31 3.79 9.45
C LEU A 111 1.41 4.65 8.79
N SER A 112 2.65 4.56 9.26
CA SER A 112 3.75 5.36 8.72
C SER A 112 4.67 4.58 7.79
N VAL A 113 5.29 5.31 6.88
CA VAL A 113 6.37 4.84 6.02
C VAL A 113 7.61 5.70 6.20
N PRO A 114 8.83 5.15 6.10
CA PRO A 114 10.04 5.95 6.29
C PRO A 114 10.31 6.92 5.13
N LYS A 115 9.64 6.74 3.97
CA LYS A 115 9.90 7.56 2.80
C LYS A 115 8.67 7.67 1.90
N GLY A 116 8.37 8.90 1.46
CA GLY A 116 7.31 9.16 0.49
C GLY A 116 7.65 8.63 -0.91
N ASN A 117 6.60 8.46 -1.72
CA ASN A 117 6.67 7.97 -3.10
C ASN A 117 6.62 9.11 -4.15
N GLY A 118 6.68 10.36 -3.72
CA GLY A 118 6.44 11.51 -4.57
C GLY A 118 4.95 11.88 -4.70
N SER A 119 4.05 11.00 -4.28
CA SER A 119 2.63 11.23 -4.01
C SER A 119 2.43 11.66 -2.55
N ASN A 120 1.23 12.16 -2.22
CA ASN A 120 0.90 12.54 -0.84
C ASN A 120 0.35 11.34 -0.06
N ASN A 121 -0.51 10.55 -0.70
CA ASN A 121 -1.21 9.45 -0.07
C ASN A 121 -0.67 8.09 -0.53
N PHE A 122 -0.90 7.09 0.28
CA PHE A 122 -0.63 5.68 0.01
C PHE A 122 -1.57 4.83 0.88
N ALA A 123 -1.52 3.51 0.75
CA ALA A 123 -2.29 2.64 1.63
C ALA A 123 -1.39 1.71 2.43
N ILE A 124 -1.83 1.37 3.63
CA ILE A 124 -1.18 0.39 4.50
C ILE A 124 -2.05 -0.86 4.59
N VAL A 125 -1.46 -1.98 4.25
CA VAL A 125 -2.03 -3.32 4.39
C VAL A 125 -1.63 -3.90 5.73
N GLN A 126 -2.60 -4.38 6.49
CA GLN A 126 -2.37 -5.24 7.65
C GLN A 126 -3.14 -6.55 7.50
N ALA A 127 -2.47 -7.68 7.66
CA ALA A 127 -3.16 -8.95 7.82
C ALA A 127 -3.80 -9.00 9.20
N GLY A 128 -5.09 -8.74 9.25
CA GLY A 128 -5.88 -8.88 10.46
C GLY A 128 -6.18 -10.34 10.83
N SER A 129 -7.07 -10.52 11.79
CA SER A 129 -7.70 -11.81 12.09
C SER A 129 -8.57 -12.29 10.92
N ALA A 130 -9.14 -13.49 11.04
CA ALA A 130 -10.05 -14.04 10.02
C ALA A 130 -11.22 -13.11 9.67
N ASP A 131 -11.67 -12.28 10.62
CA ASP A 131 -12.79 -11.35 10.45
C ASP A 131 -12.38 -10.00 9.83
N ASN A 132 -11.08 -9.70 9.82
CA ASN A 132 -10.53 -8.41 9.36
C ASN A 132 -9.40 -8.60 8.33
N GLN A 133 -9.55 -9.53 7.41
CA GLN A 133 -8.54 -9.79 6.40
C GLN A 133 -8.32 -8.59 5.47
N ALA A 134 -7.09 -8.39 5.05
CA ALA A 134 -6.77 -7.44 3.99
C ALA A 134 -7.19 -8.02 2.63
N ILE A 135 -8.33 -7.59 2.13
CA ILE A 135 -8.90 -8.04 0.85
C ILE A 135 -9.14 -6.83 -0.04
N LEU A 136 -8.38 -6.75 -1.12
CA LEU A 136 -8.61 -5.82 -2.21
C LEU A 136 -9.58 -6.48 -3.20
N LYS A 137 -10.67 -5.79 -3.58
CA LYS A 137 -11.71 -6.36 -4.45
C LYS A 137 -12.15 -5.35 -5.51
N PHE A 138 -12.61 -5.85 -6.64
CA PHE A 138 -13.25 -5.02 -7.64
C PHE A 138 -14.74 -4.80 -7.30
N SER A 139 -15.15 -3.53 -7.20
CA SER A 139 -16.51 -3.13 -6.83
C SER A 139 -17.54 -3.46 -7.90
N ASP A 140 -17.12 -3.54 -9.16
CA ASP A 140 -17.99 -3.93 -10.28
C ASP A 140 -18.21 -5.46 -10.39
N SER A 141 -17.61 -6.24 -9.49
CA SER A 141 -17.69 -7.71 -9.42
C SER A 141 -17.17 -8.44 -10.66
N LYS A 142 -16.48 -7.75 -11.57
CA LYS A 142 -15.81 -8.33 -12.73
C LYS A 142 -14.38 -8.71 -12.40
N ALA A 143 -13.82 -9.61 -13.20
CA ALA A 143 -12.42 -9.96 -13.11
C ALA A 143 -11.59 -9.02 -13.99
N HIS A 144 -10.53 -8.42 -13.42
CA HIS A 144 -9.60 -7.55 -14.09
C HIS A 144 -8.15 -8.00 -13.86
N VAL A 145 -7.26 -7.62 -14.74
CA VAL A 145 -5.83 -7.88 -14.55
C VAL A 145 -5.21 -6.71 -13.79
N ILE A 146 -4.54 -7.03 -12.68
CA ILE A 146 -3.67 -6.08 -11.99
C ILE A 146 -2.26 -6.31 -12.52
N LYS A 147 -1.68 -5.32 -13.18
CA LYS A 147 -0.34 -5.41 -13.77
C LYS A 147 0.76 -5.31 -12.73
N SER A 148 0.65 -4.32 -11.89
CA SER A 148 1.69 -4.03 -10.90
C SER A 148 1.14 -3.23 -9.74
N MET A 149 1.91 -3.19 -8.67
CA MET A 149 1.78 -2.23 -7.59
C MET A 149 3.17 -1.86 -7.04
N GLN A 150 3.27 -0.75 -6.37
CA GLN A 150 4.46 -0.41 -5.60
C GLN A 150 4.29 -0.86 -4.15
N VAL A 151 5.37 -1.33 -3.55
CA VAL A 151 5.38 -1.77 -2.15
C VAL A 151 6.56 -1.17 -1.40
N MET A 152 6.40 -1.01 -0.07
CA MET A 152 7.44 -0.57 0.83
C MET A 152 7.19 -1.12 2.24
N ASN A 153 8.23 -1.42 3.00
CA ASN A 153 8.08 -1.70 4.42
C ASN A 153 7.61 -0.45 5.18
N THR A 154 6.70 -0.62 6.12
CA THR A 154 6.28 0.45 7.01
C THR A 154 7.37 0.74 8.05
N THR A 155 7.39 1.96 8.62
CA THR A 155 8.30 2.32 9.73
C THR A 155 8.12 1.36 10.88
N TYR A 156 6.87 1.03 11.22
CA TYR A 156 6.58 0.08 12.28
C TYR A 156 7.10 -1.33 12.01
N ALA A 157 6.92 -1.88 10.80
CA ALA A 157 7.47 -3.19 10.46
C ALA A 157 9.00 -3.21 10.49
N LEU A 158 9.64 -2.11 10.10
CA LEU A 158 11.11 -2.00 10.13
C LEU A 158 11.67 -1.96 11.55
N TYR A 159 11.08 -1.15 12.43
CA TYR A 159 11.73 -0.74 13.67
C TYR A 159 11.02 -1.20 14.96
N ALA A 160 9.91 -1.98 14.88
CA ALA A 160 9.19 -2.45 16.06
C ALA A 160 10.13 -3.01 17.14
N SER A 161 9.91 -2.60 18.40
CA SER A 161 10.83 -2.90 19.50
C SER A 161 10.90 -4.39 19.88
N TRP A 162 9.94 -5.20 19.44
CA TRP A 162 9.83 -6.62 19.79
C TRP A 162 9.92 -7.60 18.61
N GLY A 163 10.48 -7.20 17.49
CA GLY A 163 10.60 -8.08 16.32
C GLY A 163 10.60 -7.31 15.00
N GLY A 164 10.99 -6.05 15.02
CA GLY A 164 11.16 -5.27 13.80
C GLY A 164 12.15 -5.91 12.84
N ILE A 165 11.93 -5.76 11.54
CA ILE A 165 12.77 -6.32 10.49
C ILE A 165 14.24 -6.04 10.74
N LYS A 166 14.60 -4.80 11.10
CA LYS A 166 16.00 -4.38 11.34
C LYS A 166 16.69 -5.16 12.44
N GLN A 167 15.95 -5.61 13.45
CA GLN A 167 16.49 -6.45 14.54
C GLN A 167 16.67 -7.91 14.09
N GLY A 168 15.82 -8.37 13.15
CA GLY A 168 15.84 -9.74 12.65
C GLY A 168 16.85 -10.02 11.55
N LEU A 169 17.38 -8.99 10.88
CA LEU A 169 18.26 -9.14 9.71
C LEU A 169 19.54 -9.94 10.05
N LYS A 170 19.60 -11.18 9.54
CA LYS A 170 20.73 -12.11 9.66
C LYS A 170 20.62 -13.14 8.55
N ASP A 171 21.67 -13.95 8.38
CA ASP A 171 21.60 -15.04 7.41
C ASP A 171 20.43 -16.00 7.73
N GLY A 172 19.60 -16.29 6.72
CA GLY A 172 18.39 -17.09 6.84
C GLY A 172 17.15 -16.35 7.34
N TYR A 173 17.20 -15.05 7.63
CA TYR A 173 16.01 -14.25 7.90
C TYR A 173 15.18 -14.08 6.63
N LYS A 174 13.87 -14.20 6.75
CA LYS A 174 12.92 -13.89 5.68
C LYS A 174 11.65 -13.29 6.26
N PHE A 175 11.13 -12.25 5.62
CA PHE A 175 9.81 -11.69 5.84
C PHE A 175 9.17 -11.36 4.49
N ALA A 176 7.96 -11.83 4.26
CA ALA A 176 7.29 -11.72 2.97
C ALA A 176 5.78 -11.51 3.13
N VAL A 177 5.18 -10.86 2.13
CA VAL A 177 3.74 -10.83 1.92
C VAL A 177 3.38 -11.67 0.70
N THR A 178 2.37 -12.52 0.84
CA THR A 178 1.79 -13.28 -0.28
C THR A 178 0.47 -12.63 -0.68
N VAL A 179 0.38 -12.25 -1.94
CA VAL A 179 -0.84 -11.79 -2.59
C VAL A 179 -1.49 -12.99 -3.26
N LYS A 180 -2.66 -13.40 -2.76
CA LYS A 180 -3.40 -14.57 -3.24
C LYS A 180 -4.67 -14.11 -3.94
N ALA A 181 -4.85 -14.56 -5.18
CA ALA A 181 -6.02 -14.29 -6.00
C ALA A 181 -7.14 -15.33 -5.78
N ASP A 182 -8.39 -14.93 -6.03
CA ASP A 182 -9.56 -15.81 -5.97
C ASP A 182 -9.55 -16.93 -7.01
N ASN A 183 -8.81 -16.76 -8.12
CA ASN A 183 -8.60 -17.79 -9.14
C ASN A 183 -7.56 -18.87 -8.74
N GLY A 184 -6.96 -18.75 -7.54
CA GLY A 184 -5.97 -19.68 -7.00
C GLY A 184 -4.51 -19.31 -7.28
N ALA A 185 -4.24 -18.33 -8.16
CA ALA A 185 -2.89 -17.82 -8.39
C ALA A 185 -2.38 -17.05 -7.15
N SER A 186 -1.07 -17.01 -6.99
CA SER A 186 -0.45 -16.26 -5.89
C SER A 186 0.91 -15.72 -6.28
N LYS A 187 1.32 -14.62 -5.64
CA LYS A 187 2.63 -14.00 -5.77
C LYS A 187 3.20 -13.72 -4.38
N GLU A 188 4.35 -14.29 -4.09
CA GLU A 188 5.12 -13.91 -2.92
C GLU A 188 5.96 -12.68 -3.25
N ILE A 189 5.96 -11.71 -2.35
CA ILE A 189 6.75 -10.49 -2.39
C ILE A 189 7.66 -10.51 -1.17
N VAL A 190 8.94 -10.68 -1.37
CA VAL A 190 9.93 -10.69 -0.30
C VAL A 190 10.19 -9.25 0.14
N LEU A 191 9.80 -8.93 1.38
CA LEU A 191 9.94 -7.60 1.99
C LEU A 191 11.29 -7.44 2.70
N ALA A 192 11.83 -8.55 3.20
CA ALA A 192 13.18 -8.62 3.73
C ALA A 192 13.73 -10.03 3.60
N GLU A 193 15.02 -10.16 3.29
CA GLU A 193 15.70 -11.44 3.20
C GLU A 193 17.17 -11.30 3.59
N ASN A 194 17.64 -12.26 4.40
CA ASN A 194 19.00 -12.26 4.94
C ASN A 194 19.34 -10.94 5.65
N LYS A 195 20.21 -10.12 5.09
CA LYS A 195 20.70 -8.86 5.67
C LYS A 195 20.12 -7.62 4.99
N THR A 196 19.12 -7.81 4.12
CA THR A 196 18.51 -6.73 3.33
C THR A 196 17.01 -6.62 3.54
N ALA A 197 16.49 -5.42 3.42
CA ALA A 197 15.06 -5.14 3.46
C ALA A 197 14.68 -4.13 2.36
N ILE A 198 13.43 -4.14 1.92
CA ILE A 198 12.89 -3.09 1.05
C ILE A 198 12.74 -1.80 1.88
N GLU A 199 13.54 -0.78 1.56
CA GLU A 199 13.53 0.54 2.22
C GLU A 199 13.18 1.67 1.24
N ASN A 200 12.82 1.33 0.03
CA ASN A 200 12.35 2.25 -0.99
C ASN A 200 11.14 1.66 -1.67
N TRP A 201 10.26 2.51 -2.19
CA TRP A 201 9.14 2.08 -3.01
C TRP A 201 9.65 1.25 -4.20
N THR A 202 9.16 0.04 -4.29
CA THR A 202 9.62 -0.98 -5.24
C THR A 202 8.43 -1.46 -6.06
N ASN A 203 8.55 -1.41 -7.39
CA ASN A 203 7.52 -1.90 -8.27
C ASN A 203 7.51 -3.44 -8.32
N VAL A 204 6.33 -4.03 -8.17
CA VAL A 204 6.11 -5.47 -8.21
C VAL A 204 5.16 -5.80 -9.35
N ASP A 205 5.61 -6.66 -10.25
CA ASP A 205 4.79 -7.21 -11.33
C ASP A 205 3.81 -8.26 -10.77
N LEU A 206 2.52 -8.05 -11.00
CA LEU A 206 1.41 -8.92 -10.60
C LEU A 206 0.68 -9.53 -11.79
N SER A 207 1.12 -9.30 -13.03
CA SER A 207 0.46 -9.75 -14.25
C SER A 207 0.28 -11.28 -14.29
N SER A 208 1.19 -12.04 -13.66
CA SER A 208 1.12 -13.48 -13.52
C SER A 208 -0.08 -14.01 -12.72
N LEU A 209 -0.77 -13.14 -11.98
CA LEU A 209 -2.01 -13.51 -11.27
C LEU A 209 -3.19 -13.69 -12.24
N GLY A 210 -3.09 -13.13 -13.47
CA GLY A 210 -4.17 -13.16 -14.44
C GLY A 210 -5.36 -12.27 -14.05
N ALA A 211 -6.52 -12.57 -14.60
CA ALA A 211 -7.74 -11.85 -14.27
C ALA A 211 -8.32 -12.32 -12.93
N VAL A 212 -8.54 -11.38 -12.00
CA VAL A 212 -8.94 -11.63 -10.62
C VAL A 212 -10.11 -10.73 -10.22
N LYS A 213 -10.95 -11.19 -9.29
CA LYS A 213 -11.97 -10.37 -8.62
C LYS A 213 -11.54 -9.87 -7.27
N THR A 214 -10.70 -10.65 -6.57
CA THR A 214 -10.18 -10.32 -5.26
C THR A 214 -8.73 -10.72 -5.10
N LEU A 215 -8.00 -9.94 -4.31
CA LEU A 215 -6.67 -10.27 -3.81
C LEU A 215 -6.69 -10.26 -2.28
N THR A 216 -6.19 -11.33 -1.66
CA THR A 216 -6.01 -11.42 -0.22
C THR A 216 -4.53 -11.35 0.12
N PHE A 217 -4.17 -10.57 1.14
CA PHE A 217 -2.80 -10.41 1.60
C PHE A 217 -2.58 -11.24 2.87
N THR A 218 -1.53 -12.04 2.86
CA THR A 218 -1.09 -12.81 4.04
C THR A 218 0.41 -12.66 4.23
N PHE A 219 0.88 -12.70 5.47
CA PHE A 219 2.29 -12.53 5.78
C PHE A 219 2.91 -13.83 6.27
N SER A 220 4.20 -13.99 6.00
CA SER A 220 5.02 -15.10 6.47
C SER A 220 6.43 -14.61 6.80
N GLY A 221 7.12 -15.34 7.67
CA GLY A 221 8.50 -15.01 8.03
C GLY A 221 9.15 -16.10 8.87
N THR A 222 10.47 -16.03 8.97
CA THR A 222 11.27 -16.95 9.77
C THR A 222 11.34 -16.56 11.25
N ASP A 223 11.04 -15.29 11.56
CA ASP A 223 10.94 -14.82 12.94
C ASP A 223 9.50 -14.96 13.44
N ALA A 224 9.22 -16.13 14.00
CA ALA A 224 7.91 -16.49 14.53
C ALA A 224 8.08 -17.23 15.88
N GLY A 225 7.12 -17.01 16.77
CA GLY A 225 7.03 -17.62 18.09
C GLY A 225 5.67 -18.27 18.32
N ASP A 226 5.35 -18.57 19.56
CA ASP A 226 4.12 -19.25 19.97
C ASP A 226 2.83 -18.48 19.59
N TYR A 227 2.94 -17.18 19.36
CA TYR A 227 1.83 -16.29 19.00
C TYR A 227 1.82 -15.90 17.51
N GLY A 228 2.63 -16.54 16.66
CA GLY A 228 2.77 -16.24 15.25
C GLY A 228 4.00 -15.38 14.95
N LEU A 229 3.91 -14.53 13.92
CA LEU A 229 5.03 -13.68 13.52
C LEU A 229 5.37 -12.66 14.62
N ASN A 230 6.68 -12.55 14.95
CA ASN A 230 7.17 -11.47 15.80
C ASN A 230 7.24 -10.15 15.01
N THR A 231 7.62 -10.23 13.74
CA THR A 231 7.62 -9.05 12.86
C THR A 231 6.20 -8.57 12.58
N PRO A 232 5.88 -7.30 12.83
CA PRO A 232 4.56 -6.75 12.55
C PRO A 232 4.16 -6.93 11.07
N ALA A 233 2.99 -7.51 10.85
CA ALA A 233 2.49 -7.90 9.53
C ALA A 233 1.87 -6.73 8.77
N TYR A 234 2.72 -5.77 8.37
CA TYR A 234 2.36 -4.55 7.65
C TYR A 234 3.20 -4.36 6.40
N VAL A 235 2.58 -3.84 5.35
CA VAL A 235 3.25 -3.35 4.14
C VAL A 235 2.51 -2.14 3.58
N ALA A 236 3.23 -1.16 3.10
CA ALA A 236 2.65 -0.05 2.35
C ALA A 236 2.53 -0.41 0.87
N ILE A 237 1.44 0.01 0.23
CA ILE A 237 1.17 -0.17 -1.20
C ILE A 237 0.75 1.15 -1.83
N ASP A 238 1.09 1.33 -3.13
CA ASP A 238 0.72 2.50 -3.91
C ASP A 238 0.78 2.18 -5.41
N ASN A 239 0.27 3.10 -6.24
CA ASN A 239 0.35 3.04 -7.70
C ASN A 239 -0.05 1.66 -8.28
N ILE A 240 -1.27 1.21 -7.93
CA ILE A 240 -1.80 -0.06 -8.42
C ILE A 240 -2.30 0.12 -9.86
N VAL A 241 -1.67 -0.56 -10.80
CA VAL A 241 -2.00 -0.49 -12.23
C VAL A 241 -2.96 -1.60 -12.62
N VAL A 242 -4.15 -1.22 -13.10
CA VAL A 242 -5.23 -2.13 -13.50
C VAL A 242 -5.49 -1.99 -15.00
N VAL A 243 -5.70 -3.10 -15.69
CA VAL A 243 -6.20 -3.15 -17.08
C VAL A 243 -7.71 -2.91 -17.08
N LYS A 244 -8.16 -1.97 -17.94
CA LYS A 244 -9.58 -1.62 -18.12
C LYS A 244 -10.30 -2.54 -19.10
#